data_7a135636893334cf1d2a1889d66a7d6a
#
_entry.id   7a135636893334cf1d2a1889d66a7d6a
#
_cell.length_a   1.000
_cell.length_b   1.000
_cell.length_c   1.000
_cell.angle_alpha   90.00
_cell.angle_beta   90.00
_cell.angle_gamma   90.00
#
_symmetry.space_group_name_H-M   'P 1'
#
loop_
_entity.id
_entity.type
_entity.pdbx_description
1 polymer ?
#
loop_
_entity_poly.entity_id
_entity_poly.type
_entity_poly.pdbx_seq_one_letter_code
_entity_poly.pdbx_strand_id
1 'polypeptide(L)'
;MSLIKVPIFILQILSLFLLIIQSLQATPPPYVVSVADFDAIGDGVHYNTEAIQSAINSCPTGRPCQVTFPAPGRYLTATIFLRSGVVLNIEAGATVVGGPRQEDYPEDPTRWYVVLAENATDVGINGGGVVDGQAERFVVRKDPRKNVMVSWNQTGTCSGDECRPRLIGFLGCDIVRISNITLHQPAYWCLHLVRSNNIRIEDISIYGGFNIPNNDGIDIEDSNNTVITRCHIDTGDDAICPKSSTGPVYNIIVTNCWIRTKSSAIKLGSASFFDFKHFLFHNITIVDSHRGLGFQIRDGGNVSDIVFSNINISTRYYDPSWWGRAEPIYVTTCPRNSTTKEGSISNIVFINITANSENGVFLSGSKRGLLRNLRFINVNLNYKRVTNDSGGLFDYRPGCQELVKQRTAGMMMEHIDGVEVKNVNMRWSNNDEDNVKEWNNPLEFRPSTVNNITFIDFHSDLYTISK
;
A
#
# COMPACT_ATOMS: atom_id res chain seq x y z
N MET A 1 9.56 13.08 -36.85
CA MET A 1 9.14 11.93 -36.03
C MET A 1 10.33 11.56 -35.15
N SER A 2 10.42 12.10 -33.95
CA SER A 2 11.46 11.78 -32.98
C SER A 2 11.08 10.49 -32.28
N LEU A 3 11.83 9.43 -32.52
CA LEU A 3 11.71 8.16 -31.79
C LEU A 3 11.93 8.44 -30.30
N ILE A 4 10.89 8.27 -29.49
CA ILE A 4 11.00 8.28 -28.04
C ILE A 4 11.95 7.14 -27.68
N LYS A 5 13.17 7.46 -27.26
CA LYS A 5 14.07 6.47 -26.69
C LYS A 5 13.41 5.95 -25.42
N VAL A 6 12.79 4.80 -25.52
CA VAL A 6 12.33 4.02 -24.35
C VAL A 6 13.58 3.82 -23.49
N PRO A 7 13.57 4.25 -22.21
CA PRO A 7 14.72 4.05 -21.35
C PRO A 7 15.08 2.56 -21.33
N ILE A 8 16.37 2.25 -21.41
CA ILE A 8 16.93 0.88 -21.37
C ILE A 8 16.34 0.06 -20.21
N PHE A 9 15.98 0.73 -19.13
CA PHE A 9 15.30 0.19 -17.95
C PHE A 9 13.92 -0.43 -18.23
N ILE A 10 13.11 0.15 -19.14
CA ILE A 10 11.80 -0.44 -19.52
C ILE A 10 12.01 -1.72 -20.34
N LEU A 11 13.05 -1.77 -21.17
CA LEU A 11 13.43 -2.97 -21.90
C LEU A 11 13.98 -4.07 -20.98
N GLN A 12 14.66 -3.73 -19.91
CA GLN A 12 15.13 -4.69 -18.90
C GLN A 12 13.99 -5.26 -18.06
N ILE A 13 12.98 -4.45 -17.72
CA ILE A 13 11.76 -4.93 -17.06
C ILE A 13 10.96 -5.86 -17.98
N LEU A 14 10.83 -5.53 -19.25
CA LEU A 14 10.18 -6.41 -20.24
C LEU A 14 10.95 -7.73 -20.45
N SER A 15 12.27 -7.74 -20.41
CA SER A 15 13.08 -8.95 -20.50
C SER A 15 12.97 -9.83 -19.25
N LEU A 16 12.82 -9.23 -18.07
CA LEU A 16 12.54 -9.95 -16.82
C LEU A 16 11.15 -10.62 -16.88
N PHE A 17 10.18 -9.96 -17.49
CA PHE A 17 8.84 -10.53 -17.75
C PHE A 17 8.88 -11.77 -18.65
N LEU A 18 9.75 -11.80 -19.65
CA LEU A 18 9.93 -12.94 -20.56
C LEU A 18 10.68 -14.11 -19.90
N LEU A 19 11.59 -13.86 -18.98
CA LEU A 19 12.32 -14.91 -18.25
C LEU A 19 11.43 -15.64 -17.23
N ILE A 20 10.42 -14.98 -16.67
CA ILE A 20 9.45 -15.57 -15.73
C ILE A 20 8.48 -16.55 -16.45
N ILE A 21 8.32 -16.44 -17.77
CA ILE A 21 7.45 -17.31 -18.58
C ILE A 21 8.11 -18.66 -18.95
N GLN A 22 9.42 -18.82 -18.80
CA GLN A 22 10.16 -19.95 -19.38
C GLN A 22 10.42 -21.15 -18.46
N SER A 23 9.79 -21.28 -17.29
CA SER A 23 9.89 -22.50 -16.47
C SER A 23 8.55 -23.21 -16.28
N LEU A 24 7.83 -23.48 -17.35
CA LEU A 24 6.72 -24.45 -17.32
C LEU A 24 7.26 -25.88 -17.44
N GLN A 25 8.02 -26.33 -16.45
CA GLN A 25 8.06 -27.77 -16.19
C GLN A 25 6.71 -28.16 -15.62
N ALA A 26 6.06 -29.16 -16.17
CA ALA A 26 4.80 -29.70 -15.69
C ALA A 26 5.03 -30.21 -14.25
N THR A 27 4.69 -29.39 -13.27
CA THR A 27 4.68 -29.83 -11.86
C THR A 27 3.63 -30.92 -11.71
N PRO A 28 3.91 -31.99 -10.98
CA PRO A 28 2.90 -33.02 -10.72
C PRO A 28 1.67 -32.35 -10.07
N PRO A 29 0.46 -32.86 -10.32
CA PRO A 29 -0.74 -32.31 -9.72
C PRO A 29 -0.59 -32.32 -8.20
N PRO A 30 -1.11 -31.27 -7.50
CA PRO A 30 -0.99 -31.18 -6.05
C PRO A 30 -1.70 -32.36 -5.38
N TYR A 31 -1.21 -32.74 -4.21
CA TYR A 31 -1.97 -33.57 -3.29
C TYR A 31 -3.12 -32.72 -2.76
N VAL A 32 -4.34 -33.24 -2.80
CA VAL A 32 -5.53 -32.49 -2.36
C VAL A 32 -6.09 -33.14 -1.12
N VAL A 33 -6.37 -32.32 -0.11
CA VAL A 33 -6.99 -32.74 1.16
C VAL A 33 -8.07 -31.74 1.53
N SER A 34 -9.18 -32.20 2.09
CA SER A 34 -10.25 -31.34 2.56
C SER A 34 -10.16 -31.17 4.08
N VAL A 35 -10.44 -29.97 4.60
CA VAL A 35 -10.56 -29.77 6.05
C VAL A 35 -11.73 -30.57 6.62
N ALA A 36 -12.74 -30.89 5.82
CA ALA A 36 -13.87 -31.74 6.21
C ALA A 36 -13.46 -33.21 6.49
N ASP A 37 -12.36 -33.68 5.87
CA ASP A 37 -11.81 -35.03 6.16
C ASP A 37 -11.19 -35.13 7.56
N PHE A 38 -11.06 -33.98 8.26
CA PHE A 38 -10.53 -33.82 9.61
C PHE A 38 -11.57 -33.26 10.59
N ASP A 39 -12.84 -33.50 10.31
CA ASP A 39 -13.96 -33.08 11.16
C ASP A 39 -14.15 -31.56 11.30
N ALA A 40 -13.68 -30.76 10.34
CA ALA A 40 -14.00 -29.35 10.33
C ALA A 40 -15.50 -29.11 10.08
N ILE A 41 -16.13 -28.39 11.00
CA ILE A 41 -17.55 -28.03 10.93
C ILE A 41 -17.68 -26.58 10.44
N GLY A 42 -18.11 -26.37 9.22
CA GLY A 42 -18.25 -25.06 8.62
C GLY A 42 -19.51 -24.28 9.05
N ASP A 43 -19.86 -24.28 10.36
CA ASP A 43 -21.07 -23.65 10.88
C ASP A 43 -20.88 -22.19 11.38
N GLY A 44 -19.65 -21.72 11.46
CA GLY A 44 -19.30 -20.36 11.92
C GLY A 44 -19.33 -20.19 13.46
N VAL A 45 -19.53 -21.26 14.22
CA VAL A 45 -19.66 -21.22 15.68
C VAL A 45 -18.56 -22.04 16.34
N HIS A 46 -18.35 -23.28 15.89
CA HIS A 46 -17.32 -24.14 16.45
C HIS A 46 -15.94 -23.77 15.90
N TYR A 47 -14.93 -23.80 16.76
CA TYR A 47 -13.54 -23.62 16.34
C TYR A 47 -13.04 -24.81 15.54
N ASN A 48 -12.53 -24.56 14.36
CA ASN A 48 -12.01 -25.59 13.45
C ASN A 48 -10.48 -25.61 13.42
N THR A 49 -9.80 -24.89 14.32
CA THR A 49 -8.36 -24.68 14.29
C THR A 49 -7.58 -26.00 14.24
N GLU A 50 -7.92 -26.95 15.11
CA GLU A 50 -7.26 -28.26 15.19
C GLU A 50 -7.51 -29.10 13.93
N ALA A 51 -8.73 -29.12 13.41
CA ALA A 51 -9.10 -29.81 12.18
C ALA A 51 -8.33 -29.23 10.96
N ILE A 52 -8.32 -27.89 10.82
CA ILE A 52 -7.58 -27.19 9.75
C ILE A 52 -6.08 -27.48 9.87
N GLN A 53 -5.52 -27.36 11.07
CA GLN A 53 -4.09 -27.60 11.28
C GLN A 53 -3.71 -29.06 11.01
N SER A 54 -4.59 -30.01 11.35
CA SER A 54 -4.42 -31.44 11.06
C SER A 54 -4.43 -31.70 9.55
N ALA A 55 -5.34 -31.07 8.80
CA ALA A 55 -5.34 -31.13 7.34
C ALA A 55 -4.04 -30.58 6.75
N ILE A 56 -3.57 -29.41 7.21
CA ILE A 56 -2.28 -28.81 6.77
C ILE A 56 -1.13 -29.77 7.09
N ASN A 57 -1.12 -30.37 8.29
CA ASN A 57 -0.06 -31.26 8.74
C ASN A 57 -0.03 -32.60 8.02
N SER A 58 -1.15 -33.05 7.46
CA SER A 58 -1.26 -34.29 6.67
C SER A 58 -0.63 -34.17 5.28
N CYS A 59 -0.39 -32.95 4.80
CA CYS A 59 0.25 -32.70 3.51
C CYS A 59 1.63 -33.37 3.41
N PRO A 60 1.94 -34.13 2.34
CA PRO A 60 3.21 -34.79 2.19
C PRO A 60 4.36 -33.79 2.00
N THR A 61 5.51 -34.08 2.57
CA THR A 61 6.72 -33.27 2.39
C THR A 61 7.26 -33.43 0.96
N GLY A 62 7.73 -32.33 0.35
CA GLY A 62 8.36 -32.35 -0.99
C GLY A 62 7.41 -32.51 -2.17
N ARG A 63 6.10 -32.41 -1.94
CA ARG A 63 5.07 -32.37 -2.98
C ARG A 63 4.11 -31.20 -2.71
N PRO A 64 3.71 -30.42 -3.75
CA PRO A 64 2.67 -29.42 -3.60
C PRO A 64 1.38 -30.02 -3.04
N CYS A 65 0.77 -29.32 -2.09
CA CYS A 65 -0.44 -29.75 -1.41
C CYS A 65 -1.49 -28.63 -1.39
N GLN A 66 -2.71 -28.97 -1.72
CA GLN A 66 -3.84 -28.06 -1.64
C GLN A 66 -4.76 -28.50 -0.49
N VAL A 67 -4.97 -27.60 0.48
CA VAL A 67 -5.91 -27.79 1.58
C VAL A 67 -7.19 -27.04 1.24
N THR A 68 -8.27 -27.78 1.01
CA THR A 68 -9.55 -27.25 0.53
C THR A 68 -10.53 -27.01 1.67
N PHE A 69 -11.12 -25.83 1.66
CA PHE A 69 -12.26 -25.44 2.51
C PHE A 69 -13.54 -25.52 1.66
N PRO A 70 -14.34 -26.57 1.80
CA PRO A 70 -15.54 -26.76 0.99
C PRO A 70 -16.60 -25.68 1.21
N ALA A 71 -17.33 -25.34 0.14
CA ALA A 71 -18.53 -24.52 0.20
C ALA A 71 -19.81 -25.40 0.24
N PRO A 72 -20.89 -24.90 0.88
CA PRO A 72 -20.94 -23.73 1.74
C PRO A 72 -20.31 -24.03 3.12
N GLY A 73 -19.55 -23.06 3.66
CA GLY A 73 -18.95 -23.24 4.97
C GLY A 73 -18.41 -21.93 5.57
N ARG A 74 -18.53 -21.81 6.88
CA ARG A 74 -17.91 -20.73 7.68
C ARG A 74 -17.02 -21.36 8.74
N TYR A 75 -15.72 -21.33 8.53
CA TYR A 75 -14.74 -22.02 9.36
C TYR A 75 -14.12 -21.06 10.35
N LEU A 76 -14.70 -20.98 11.57
CA LEU A 76 -14.15 -20.16 12.66
C LEU A 76 -12.82 -20.78 13.14
N THR A 77 -11.77 -19.98 13.23
CA THR A 77 -10.44 -20.46 13.59
C THR A 77 -9.64 -19.44 14.39
N ALA A 78 -8.79 -19.91 15.30
CA ALA A 78 -7.64 -19.16 15.81
C ALA A 78 -6.54 -19.09 14.74
N THR A 79 -5.32 -18.71 15.09
CA THR A 79 -4.21 -18.70 14.13
C THR A 79 -3.97 -20.10 13.55
N ILE A 80 -3.92 -20.20 12.23
CA ILE A 80 -3.49 -21.39 11.50
C ILE A 80 -2.12 -21.16 10.86
N PHE A 81 -1.23 -22.16 10.94
CA PHE A 81 0.15 -22.05 10.48
C PHE A 81 0.35 -22.85 9.20
N LEU A 82 0.75 -22.16 8.14
CA LEU A 82 1.14 -22.79 6.89
C LEU A 82 2.58 -23.29 6.96
N ARG A 83 2.86 -24.30 6.16
CA ARG A 83 4.20 -24.83 5.95
C ARG A 83 4.53 -24.95 4.48
N SER A 84 5.79 -25.16 4.17
CA SER A 84 6.26 -25.24 2.78
C SER A 84 5.45 -26.22 1.93
N GLY A 85 5.16 -25.82 0.69
CA GLY A 85 4.42 -26.61 -0.28
C GLY A 85 2.90 -26.59 -0.09
N VAL A 86 2.36 -25.81 0.85
CA VAL A 86 0.90 -25.80 1.15
C VAL A 86 0.24 -24.55 0.58
N VAL A 87 -0.85 -24.77 -0.15
CA VAL A 87 -1.75 -23.72 -0.64
C VAL A 87 -3.14 -23.98 -0.05
N LEU A 88 -3.72 -22.96 0.60
CA LEU A 88 -5.12 -23.00 1.02
C LEU A 88 -6.02 -22.68 -0.18
N ASN A 89 -6.96 -23.55 -0.46
CA ASN A 89 -8.00 -23.34 -1.45
C ASN A 89 -9.35 -23.13 -0.74
N ILE A 90 -9.75 -21.88 -0.62
CA ILE A 90 -11.03 -21.51 0.00
C ILE A 90 -12.06 -21.38 -1.13
N GLU A 91 -12.95 -22.35 -1.25
CA GLU A 91 -13.92 -22.38 -2.36
C GLU A 91 -14.84 -21.17 -2.36
N ALA A 92 -15.29 -20.78 -3.55
CA ALA A 92 -16.31 -19.71 -3.68
C ALA A 92 -17.57 -20.09 -2.88
N GLY A 93 -17.93 -19.26 -1.91
CA GLY A 93 -19.01 -19.53 -0.94
C GLY A 93 -18.54 -20.10 0.40
N ALA A 94 -17.24 -20.39 0.55
CA ALA A 94 -16.63 -20.69 1.84
C ALA A 94 -15.98 -19.44 2.47
N THR A 95 -15.96 -19.37 3.79
CA THR A 95 -15.33 -18.30 4.55
C THR A 95 -14.46 -18.87 5.67
N VAL A 96 -13.20 -18.50 5.73
CA VAL A 96 -12.36 -18.68 6.92
C VAL A 96 -12.53 -17.45 7.79
N VAL A 97 -12.97 -17.64 9.04
CA VAL A 97 -13.32 -16.56 9.97
C VAL A 97 -12.31 -16.55 11.12
N GLY A 98 -11.60 -15.45 11.31
CA GLY A 98 -10.66 -15.29 12.42
C GLY A 98 -11.36 -15.26 13.77
N GLY A 99 -10.69 -15.74 14.81
CA GLY A 99 -11.20 -15.69 16.17
C GLY A 99 -11.49 -14.26 16.62
N PRO A 100 -12.62 -14.01 17.31
CA PRO A 100 -13.05 -12.65 17.65
C PRO A 100 -12.41 -12.08 18.92
N ARG A 101 -11.49 -12.79 19.56
CA ARG A 101 -10.89 -12.45 20.85
C ARG A 101 -9.36 -12.49 20.77
N GLN A 102 -8.69 -11.72 21.59
CA GLN A 102 -7.22 -11.71 21.65
C GLN A 102 -6.64 -13.06 22.11
N GLU A 103 -7.35 -13.76 23.01
CA GLU A 103 -6.97 -15.09 23.50
C GLU A 103 -7.01 -16.18 22.43
N ASP A 104 -7.62 -15.93 21.28
CA ASP A 104 -7.65 -16.85 20.14
C ASP A 104 -6.32 -16.87 19.36
N TYR A 105 -5.41 -15.98 19.70
CA TYR A 105 -4.12 -15.80 19.02
C TYR A 105 -2.94 -16.23 19.90
N PRO A 106 -1.76 -16.49 19.32
CA PRO A 106 -0.59 -16.92 20.09
C PRO A 106 -0.22 -15.98 21.25
N GLU A 107 0.49 -16.49 22.25
CA GLU A 107 0.98 -15.71 23.38
C GLU A 107 1.90 -14.54 22.92
N ASP A 108 2.67 -14.76 21.84
CA ASP A 108 3.49 -13.73 21.21
C ASP A 108 2.65 -12.85 20.27
N PRO A 109 2.41 -11.55 20.58
CA PRO A 109 1.61 -10.66 19.73
C PRO A 109 2.19 -10.41 18.34
N THR A 110 3.48 -10.64 18.12
CA THR A 110 4.10 -10.51 16.80
C THR A 110 3.61 -11.58 15.83
N ARG A 111 3.01 -12.65 16.34
CA ARG A 111 2.43 -13.78 15.60
C ARG A 111 0.89 -13.74 15.55
N TRP A 112 0.28 -12.62 15.85
CA TRP A 112 -1.17 -12.44 15.74
C TRP A 112 -1.61 -12.26 14.30
N TYR A 113 -1.93 -13.38 13.66
CA TYR A 113 -2.49 -13.47 12.32
C TYR A 113 -3.59 -14.53 12.30
N VAL A 114 -4.57 -14.39 11.44
CA VAL A 114 -5.53 -15.47 11.20
C VAL A 114 -4.83 -16.60 10.42
N VAL A 115 -4.05 -16.24 9.40
CA VAL A 115 -3.22 -17.19 8.64
C VAL A 115 -1.77 -16.72 8.68
N LEU A 116 -0.86 -17.58 9.10
CA LEU A 116 0.57 -17.27 9.23
C LEU A 116 1.42 -18.34 8.56
N ALA A 117 2.35 -17.91 7.71
CA ALA A 117 3.45 -18.73 7.19
C ALA A 117 4.79 -18.14 7.66
N GLU A 118 5.66 -18.96 8.23
CA GLU A 118 6.98 -18.55 8.69
C GLU A 118 8.05 -19.43 8.05
N ASN A 119 9.07 -18.79 7.44
CA ASN A 119 10.23 -19.47 6.83
C ASN A 119 9.81 -20.61 5.88
N ALA A 120 8.74 -20.41 5.13
CA ALA A 120 8.16 -21.42 4.25
C ALA A 120 8.43 -21.09 2.78
N THR A 121 8.45 -22.13 1.96
CA THR A 121 8.64 -21.99 0.51
C THR A 121 7.47 -22.61 -0.24
N ASP A 122 7.07 -21.96 -1.35
CA ASP A 122 5.96 -22.40 -2.20
C ASP A 122 4.64 -22.52 -1.43
N VAL A 123 4.19 -21.38 -0.91
CA VAL A 123 2.99 -21.25 -0.09
C VAL A 123 2.00 -20.27 -0.71
N GLY A 124 0.74 -20.39 -0.37
CA GLY A 124 -0.25 -19.45 -0.89
C GLY A 124 -1.68 -19.68 -0.44
N ILE A 125 -2.57 -18.83 -0.99
CA ILE A 125 -4.00 -18.87 -0.74
C ILE A 125 -4.74 -18.55 -2.04
N ASN A 126 -5.76 -19.31 -2.37
CA ASN A 126 -6.64 -19.08 -3.53
C ASN A 126 -8.06 -19.62 -3.31
N GLY A 127 -8.88 -19.67 -4.37
CA GLY A 127 -10.13 -20.47 -4.40
C GLY A 127 -11.43 -19.68 -4.58
N GLY A 128 -11.42 -18.37 -4.51
CA GLY A 128 -12.61 -17.52 -4.72
C GLY A 128 -13.49 -17.31 -3.49
N GLY A 129 -13.11 -17.87 -2.34
CA GLY A 129 -13.78 -17.66 -1.06
C GLY A 129 -13.34 -16.39 -0.33
N VAL A 130 -13.53 -16.39 1.00
CA VAL A 130 -13.28 -15.22 1.86
C VAL A 130 -12.41 -15.59 3.05
N VAL A 131 -11.49 -14.70 3.43
CA VAL A 131 -10.87 -14.68 4.76
C VAL A 131 -11.36 -13.43 5.49
N ASP A 132 -12.04 -13.60 6.62
CA ASP A 132 -12.70 -12.54 7.39
C ASP A 132 -12.02 -12.35 8.75
N GLY A 133 -11.46 -11.16 8.99
CA GLY A 133 -10.74 -10.82 10.22
C GLY A 133 -11.62 -10.29 11.34
N GLN A 134 -12.92 -10.11 11.14
CA GLN A 134 -13.88 -9.62 12.14
C GLN A 134 -13.43 -8.31 12.83
N ALA A 135 -12.89 -7.36 12.07
CA ALA A 135 -12.26 -6.13 12.58
C ALA A 135 -13.06 -5.40 13.67
N GLU A 136 -14.38 -5.33 13.53
CA GLU A 136 -15.26 -4.64 14.50
C GLU A 136 -15.22 -5.26 15.92
N ARG A 137 -14.70 -6.48 16.07
CA ARG A 137 -14.49 -7.12 17.38
C ARG A 137 -13.31 -6.55 18.15
N PHE A 138 -12.38 -5.89 17.44
CA PHE A 138 -11.12 -5.41 17.98
C PHE A 138 -11.04 -3.88 18.07
N VAL A 139 -12.14 -3.17 17.82
CA VAL A 139 -12.17 -1.71 17.87
C VAL A 139 -13.35 -1.22 18.72
N VAL A 140 -13.14 -0.07 19.37
CA VAL A 140 -14.18 0.66 20.10
C VAL A 140 -14.49 1.93 19.36
N ARG A 141 -15.74 2.14 19.00
CA ARG A 141 -16.17 3.36 18.34
C ARG A 141 -16.27 4.49 19.33
N LYS A 142 -15.24 5.36 19.37
CA LYS A 142 -15.23 6.60 20.16
C LYS A 142 -15.66 7.81 19.34
N ASP A 143 -15.24 7.83 18.07
CA ASP A 143 -15.50 8.92 17.15
C ASP A 143 -16.11 8.33 15.90
N PRO A 144 -17.23 8.88 15.38
CA PRO A 144 -17.85 8.38 14.16
C PRO A 144 -16.94 8.46 12.93
N ARG A 145 -15.88 9.30 12.98
CA ARG A 145 -14.89 9.45 11.91
C ARG A 145 -13.78 8.40 11.96
N LYS A 146 -13.39 7.96 13.15
CA LYS A 146 -12.31 6.98 13.34
C LYS A 146 -12.59 6.11 14.57
N ASN A 147 -12.72 4.81 14.36
CA ASN A 147 -12.78 3.85 15.44
C ASN A 147 -11.41 3.78 16.15
N VAL A 148 -11.43 3.50 17.44
CA VAL A 148 -10.22 3.24 18.22
C VAL A 148 -10.17 1.78 18.63
N MET A 149 -8.98 1.30 18.97
CA MET A 149 -8.80 -0.06 19.45
C MET A 149 -9.57 -0.35 20.72
N VAL A 150 -9.92 -1.60 20.95
CA VAL A 150 -10.31 -2.11 22.27
C VAL A 150 -9.16 -1.88 23.26
N SER A 151 -9.50 -1.74 24.53
CA SER A 151 -8.51 -1.51 25.58
C SER A 151 -7.62 -2.74 25.74
N TRP A 152 -6.46 -2.70 25.16
CA TRP A 152 -5.41 -3.72 25.26
C TRP A 152 -4.75 -3.75 26.66
N ASN A 153 -4.93 -2.73 27.50
CA ASN A 153 -4.47 -2.75 28.89
C ASN A 153 -5.03 -3.91 29.71
N GLN A 154 -6.09 -4.54 29.23
CA GLN A 154 -6.73 -5.68 29.90
C GLN A 154 -6.07 -7.02 29.55
N THR A 155 -5.22 -7.09 28.52
CA THR A 155 -4.61 -8.35 28.06
C THR A 155 -3.27 -8.66 28.68
N GLY A 156 -2.63 -7.69 29.31
CA GLY A 156 -1.38 -7.86 30.07
C GLY A 156 -0.10 -8.11 29.28
N THR A 157 -0.17 -8.60 28.04
CA THR A 157 0.99 -8.99 27.23
C THR A 157 1.22 -8.11 26.02
N CYS A 158 0.23 -7.35 25.58
CA CYS A 158 0.30 -6.51 24.41
C CYS A 158 0.07 -5.03 24.78
N SER A 159 0.82 -4.13 24.16
CA SER A 159 0.66 -2.70 24.36
C SER A 159 0.76 -1.93 23.04
N GLY A 160 -0.19 -1.03 22.80
CA GLY A 160 -0.21 -0.15 21.63
C GLY A 160 -1.21 -0.57 20.55
N ASP A 161 -1.08 0.05 19.40
CA ASP A 161 -1.99 -0.12 18.26
C ASP A 161 -1.94 -1.52 17.65
N GLU A 162 -0.88 -2.25 17.88
CA GLU A 162 -0.63 -3.59 17.33
C GLU A 162 -1.36 -4.71 18.06
N CYS A 163 -2.14 -4.39 19.09
CA CYS A 163 -2.92 -5.38 19.87
C CYS A 163 -4.18 -5.86 19.17
N ARG A 164 -4.12 -5.97 17.87
CA ARG A 164 -5.16 -6.48 16.99
C ARG A 164 -4.55 -7.48 16.01
N PRO A 165 -5.23 -8.57 15.69
CA PRO A 165 -4.67 -9.54 14.75
C PRO A 165 -4.59 -8.95 13.34
N ARG A 166 -3.47 -9.22 12.67
CA ARG A 166 -3.33 -9.09 11.23
C ARG A 166 -4.11 -10.21 10.55
N LEU A 167 -4.47 -10.02 9.30
CA LEU A 167 -5.25 -11.05 8.63
C LEU A 167 -4.35 -12.19 8.11
N ILE A 168 -3.39 -11.89 7.26
CA ILE A 168 -2.50 -12.88 6.65
C ILE A 168 -1.06 -12.41 6.73
N GLY A 169 -0.16 -13.27 7.18
CA GLY A 169 1.28 -13.01 7.24
C GLY A 169 2.12 -14.05 6.50
N PHE A 170 3.09 -13.57 5.74
CA PHE A 170 4.16 -14.38 5.15
C PHE A 170 5.50 -13.80 5.60
N LEU A 171 6.17 -14.47 6.54
CA LEU A 171 7.37 -14.01 7.21
C LEU A 171 8.56 -14.89 6.82
N GLY A 172 9.56 -14.32 6.13
CA GLY A 172 10.73 -15.07 5.69
C GLY A 172 10.40 -16.14 4.63
N CYS A 173 9.35 -15.92 3.84
CA CYS A 173 8.87 -16.90 2.87
C CYS A 173 9.48 -16.66 1.47
N ASP A 174 9.60 -17.72 0.70
CA ASP A 174 9.98 -17.67 -0.71
C ASP A 174 8.90 -18.34 -1.58
N ILE A 175 8.64 -17.78 -2.75
CA ILE A 175 7.60 -18.25 -3.67
C ILE A 175 6.22 -18.21 -3.00
N VAL A 176 5.69 -16.99 -2.83
CA VAL A 176 4.36 -16.75 -2.26
C VAL A 176 3.36 -16.46 -3.37
N ARG A 177 2.23 -17.17 -3.40
CA ARG A 177 1.17 -16.98 -4.40
C ARG A 177 -0.18 -16.76 -3.75
N ILE A 178 -0.79 -15.61 -4.03
CA ILE A 178 -2.09 -15.25 -3.52
C ILE A 178 -2.95 -14.83 -4.71
N SER A 179 -4.07 -15.54 -4.93
CA SER A 179 -4.90 -15.22 -6.08
C SER A 179 -6.37 -15.58 -5.89
N ASN A 180 -7.24 -14.84 -6.56
CA ASN A 180 -8.66 -15.12 -6.60
C ASN A 180 -9.24 -15.38 -5.19
N ILE A 181 -9.08 -14.41 -4.29
CA ILE A 181 -9.54 -14.48 -2.91
C ILE A 181 -10.04 -13.11 -2.45
N THR A 182 -11.04 -13.09 -1.58
CA THR A 182 -11.49 -11.88 -0.90
C THR A 182 -10.96 -11.85 0.53
N LEU A 183 -10.30 -10.76 0.89
CA LEU A 183 -9.80 -10.47 2.23
C LEU A 183 -10.73 -9.42 2.84
N HIS A 184 -11.41 -9.76 3.92
CA HIS A 184 -12.49 -8.97 4.48
C HIS A 184 -12.23 -8.60 5.93
N GLN A 185 -12.55 -7.34 6.27
CA GLN A 185 -12.52 -6.84 7.65
C GLN A 185 -11.21 -7.17 8.42
N PRO A 186 -10.02 -6.82 7.90
CA PRO A 186 -8.79 -6.93 8.67
C PRO A 186 -8.85 -6.00 9.89
N ALA A 187 -8.53 -6.52 11.07
CA ALA A 187 -8.54 -5.73 12.29
C ALA A 187 -7.27 -4.86 12.44
N TYR A 188 -6.20 -5.28 11.81
CA TYR A 188 -4.93 -4.58 11.64
C TYR A 188 -4.45 -4.85 10.19
N TRP A 189 -3.19 -4.73 9.85
CA TRP A 189 -2.67 -4.93 8.49
C TRP A 189 -3.24 -6.20 7.84
N CYS A 190 -3.76 -6.06 6.62
CA CYS A 190 -4.49 -7.13 5.96
C CYS A 190 -3.54 -8.21 5.43
N LEU A 191 -2.66 -7.86 4.51
CA LEU A 191 -1.67 -8.76 3.94
C LEU A 191 -0.28 -8.24 4.25
N HIS A 192 0.45 -8.93 5.11
CA HIS A 192 1.76 -8.53 5.60
C HIS A 192 2.84 -9.49 5.09
N LEU A 193 3.74 -8.97 4.27
CA LEU A 193 4.86 -9.67 3.65
C LEU A 193 6.14 -9.17 4.30
N VAL A 194 6.84 -10.01 5.06
CA VAL A 194 8.04 -9.62 5.79
C VAL A 194 9.22 -10.46 5.37
N ARG A 195 10.31 -9.83 4.94
CA ARG A 195 11.55 -10.51 4.50
C ARG A 195 11.27 -11.69 3.56
N SER A 196 10.27 -11.53 2.71
CA SER A 196 9.80 -12.55 1.77
C SER A 196 10.22 -12.20 0.35
N ASN A 197 10.27 -13.21 -0.52
CA ASN A 197 10.78 -13.04 -1.86
C ASN A 197 9.94 -13.83 -2.89
N ASN A 198 9.99 -13.42 -4.17
CA ASN A 198 9.25 -14.05 -5.28
C ASN A 198 7.75 -14.13 -5.01
N ILE A 199 7.13 -12.97 -4.79
CA ILE A 199 5.74 -12.84 -4.37
C ILE A 199 4.86 -12.49 -5.56
N ARG A 200 3.75 -13.20 -5.72
CA ARG A 200 2.73 -12.91 -6.73
C ARG A 200 1.36 -12.79 -6.11
N ILE A 201 0.73 -11.64 -6.28
CA ILE A 201 -0.61 -11.31 -5.79
C ILE A 201 -1.45 -10.88 -6.98
N GLU A 202 -2.52 -11.61 -7.27
CA GLU A 202 -3.34 -11.31 -8.44
C GLU A 202 -4.81 -11.64 -8.22
N ASP A 203 -5.68 -10.82 -8.84
CA ASP A 203 -7.12 -11.02 -8.82
C ASP A 203 -7.70 -11.13 -7.40
N ILE A 204 -7.16 -10.35 -6.43
CA ILE A 204 -7.69 -10.31 -5.07
C ILE A 204 -8.54 -9.07 -4.83
N SER A 205 -9.48 -9.20 -3.89
CA SER A 205 -10.24 -8.07 -3.38
C SER A 205 -10.00 -7.90 -1.88
N ILE A 206 -9.68 -6.69 -1.44
CA ILE A 206 -9.52 -6.33 -0.03
C ILE A 206 -10.62 -5.33 0.33
N TYR A 207 -11.41 -5.66 1.35
CA TYR A 207 -12.45 -4.79 1.89
C TYR A 207 -12.25 -4.60 3.40
N GLY A 208 -11.62 -3.51 3.77
CA GLY A 208 -11.46 -3.08 5.16
C GLY A 208 -12.56 -2.12 5.60
N GLY A 209 -12.80 -2.03 6.90
CA GLY A 209 -13.66 -0.99 7.45
C GLY A 209 -13.07 0.40 7.24
N PHE A 210 -13.76 1.27 6.51
CA PHE A 210 -13.23 2.58 6.09
C PHE A 210 -12.89 3.53 7.25
N ASN A 211 -13.40 3.27 8.47
CA ASN A 211 -13.12 4.04 9.67
C ASN A 211 -12.26 3.27 10.70
N ILE A 212 -11.70 2.14 10.32
CA ILE A 212 -10.80 1.36 11.18
C ILE A 212 -9.36 1.80 10.93
N PRO A 213 -8.62 2.21 11.95
CA PRO A 213 -7.23 2.60 11.79
C PRO A 213 -6.31 1.40 11.60
N ASN A 214 -5.23 1.59 10.85
CA ASN A 214 -4.18 0.60 10.60
C ASN A 214 -4.68 -0.73 9.98
N ASN A 215 -5.76 -0.68 9.22
CA ASN A 215 -6.21 -1.80 8.41
C ASN A 215 -5.66 -1.67 6.99
N ASP A 216 -4.34 -1.47 6.92
CA ASP A 216 -3.59 -1.34 5.67
C ASP A 216 -3.88 -2.53 4.73
N GLY A 217 -3.84 -2.31 3.43
CA GLY A 217 -4.16 -3.34 2.45
C GLY A 217 -3.03 -4.36 2.27
N ILE A 218 -1.92 -3.93 1.66
CA ILE A 218 -0.76 -4.79 1.38
C ILE A 218 0.50 -4.09 1.88
N ASP A 219 1.08 -4.60 2.95
CA ASP A 219 2.35 -4.16 3.49
C ASP A 219 3.50 -5.04 2.98
N ILE A 220 4.45 -4.43 2.28
CA ILE A 220 5.62 -5.10 1.71
C ILE A 220 6.83 -4.66 2.52
N GLU A 221 7.13 -5.39 3.60
CA GLU A 221 8.20 -5.03 4.53
C GLU A 221 9.45 -5.87 4.27
N ASP A 222 10.58 -5.21 3.97
CA ASP A 222 11.87 -5.87 3.74
C ASP A 222 11.82 -6.99 2.68
N SER A 223 10.86 -6.91 1.75
CA SER A 223 10.52 -7.98 0.80
C SER A 223 10.81 -7.56 -0.64
N ASN A 224 11.13 -8.55 -1.49
CA ASN A 224 11.63 -8.28 -2.82
C ASN A 224 10.91 -9.09 -3.90
N ASN A 225 11.09 -8.69 -5.18
CA ASN A 225 10.56 -9.40 -6.34
C ASN A 225 9.05 -9.66 -6.22
N THR A 226 8.29 -8.58 -5.96
CA THR A 226 6.83 -8.64 -5.74
C THR A 226 6.07 -8.13 -6.95
N VAL A 227 5.10 -8.91 -7.41
CA VAL A 227 4.15 -8.53 -8.47
C VAL A 227 2.73 -8.51 -7.89
N ILE A 228 2.07 -7.36 -8.00
CA ILE A 228 0.67 -7.15 -7.61
C ILE A 228 -0.10 -6.73 -8.85
N THR A 229 -1.15 -7.46 -9.21
CA THR A 229 -1.89 -7.14 -10.43
C THR A 229 -3.38 -7.47 -10.33
N ARG A 230 -4.22 -6.64 -10.95
CA ARG A 230 -5.68 -6.80 -11.02
C ARG A 230 -6.34 -6.93 -9.64
N CYS A 231 -5.88 -6.09 -8.69
CA CYS A 231 -6.40 -6.10 -7.34
C CYS A 231 -7.38 -4.94 -7.12
N HIS A 232 -8.41 -5.20 -6.31
CA HIS A 232 -9.33 -4.21 -5.79
C HIS A 232 -9.05 -4.00 -4.31
N ILE A 233 -8.68 -2.79 -3.90
CA ILE A 233 -8.28 -2.50 -2.51
C ILE A 233 -9.09 -1.32 -1.99
N ASP A 234 -9.91 -1.57 -0.99
CA ASP A 234 -10.76 -0.58 -0.31
C ASP A 234 -10.53 -0.68 1.20
N THR A 235 -9.79 0.25 1.79
CA THR A 235 -9.31 0.18 3.16
C THR A 235 -9.48 1.48 3.92
N GLY A 236 -9.32 1.43 5.23
CA GLY A 236 -9.32 2.62 6.08
C GLY A 236 -7.94 3.25 6.22
N ASP A 237 -6.86 2.48 6.04
CA ASP A 237 -5.48 2.98 6.11
C ASP A 237 -4.72 2.67 4.80
N ASP A 238 -3.39 2.82 4.77
CA ASP A 238 -2.59 2.77 3.54
C ASP A 238 -2.88 1.53 2.69
N ALA A 239 -3.10 1.69 1.37
CA ALA A 239 -3.58 0.56 0.57
C ALA A 239 -2.43 -0.34 0.07
N ILE A 240 -1.38 0.22 -0.50
CA ILE A 240 -0.16 -0.53 -0.87
C ILE A 240 1.04 0.19 -0.27
N CYS A 241 1.74 -0.46 0.65
CA CYS A 241 2.72 0.19 1.50
C CYS A 241 4.05 -0.58 1.57
N PRO A 242 5.01 -0.30 0.67
CA PRO A 242 6.40 -0.72 0.87
C PRO A 242 7.02 -0.09 2.11
N LYS A 243 7.60 -0.91 3.00
CA LYS A 243 8.27 -0.51 4.24
C LYS A 243 9.65 -1.15 4.30
N SER A 244 10.61 -0.45 4.89
CA SER A 244 11.97 -0.95 5.07
C SER A 244 12.38 -0.75 6.53
N SER A 245 12.34 -1.82 7.29
CA SER A 245 12.61 -1.83 8.74
C SER A 245 13.97 -2.44 9.09
N THR A 246 14.28 -3.61 8.54
CA THR A 246 15.52 -4.37 8.80
C THR A 246 16.28 -4.74 7.52
N GLY A 247 15.68 -4.50 6.35
CA GLY A 247 16.26 -4.81 5.06
C GLY A 247 15.70 -3.92 3.93
N PRO A 248 16.32 -3.97 2.76
CA PRO A 248 15.88 -3.19 1.60
C PRO A 248 14.66 -3.80 0.92
N VAL A 249 13.99 -2.97 0.09
CA VAL A 249 12.86 -3.38 -0.74
C VAL A 249 13.19 -3.13 -2.21
N TYR A 250 13.22 -4.18 -3.01
CA TYR A 250 13.59 -4.12 -4.42
C TYR A 250 12.59 -4.81 -5.33
N ASN A 251 12.49 -4.31 -6.58
CA ASN A 251 11.77 -4.95 -7.67
C ASN A 251 10.27 -5.15 -7.36
N ILE A 252 9.55 -4.06 -7.17
CA ILE A 252 8.10 -4.09 -6.95
C ILE A 252 7.39 -3.66 -8.23
N ILE A 253 6.44 -4.47 -8.69
CA ILE A 253 5.60 -4.18 -9.84
C ILE A 253 4.13 -4.21 -9.39
N VAL A 254 3.43 -3.09 -9.56
CA VAL A 254 1.99 -2.98 -9.28
C VAL A 254 1.28 -2.54 -10.56
N THR A 255 0.31 -3.33 -11.03
CA THR A 255 -0.38 -3.02 -12.27
C THR A 255 -1.88 -3.31 -12.22
N ASN A 256 -2.66 -2.53 -12.97
CA ASN A 256 -4.08 -2.80 -13.19
C ASN A 256 -4.89 -2.89 -11.89
N CYS A 257 -4.61 -2.03 -10.93
CA CYS A 257 -5.29 -2.03 -9.62
C CYS A 257 -6.29 -0.88 -9.49
N TRP A 258 -7.35 -1.13 -8.75
CA TRP A 258 -8.29 -0.13 -8.28
C TRP A 258 -8.10 0.04 -6.76
N ILE A 259 -7.98 1.30 -6.30
CA ILE A 259 -7.64 1.62 -4.91
C ILE A 259 -8.54 2.74 -4.41
N ARG A 260 -9.10 2.53 -3.21
CA ARG A 260 -9.71 3.58 -2.38
C ARG A 260 -9.23 3.44 -0.95
N THR A 261 -8.86 4.56 -0.31
CA THR A 261 -8.48 4.53 1.10
C THR A 261 -8.70 5.87 1.79
N LYS A 262 -8.86 5.84 3.09
CA LYS A 262 -8.89 7.05 3.94
C LYS A 262 -7.50 7.58 4.32
N SER A 263 -6.44 6.90 3.85
CA SER A 263 -5.04 7.26 4.03
C SER A 263 -4.35 7.38 2.66
N SER A 264 -3.15 6.86 2.47
CA SER A 264 -2.43 6.94 1.21
C SER A 264 -2.69 5.72 0.32
N ALA A 265 -3.05 5.94 -0.93
CA ALA A 265 -3.29 4.83 -1.86
C ALA A 265 -2.02 4.03 -2.15
N ILE A 266 -0.90 4.71 -2.37
CA ILE A 266 0.43 4.12 -2.45
C ILE A 266 1.33 4.91 -1.52
N LYS A 267 2.05 4.24 -0.61
CA LYS A 267 2.94 4.91 0.34
C LYS A 267 4.24 4.14 0.53
N LEU A 268 5.36 4.79 0.27
CA LEU A 268 6.68 4.30 0.64
C LEU A 268 7.03 4.83 2.04
N GLY A 269 7.26 3.92 2.96
CA GLY A 269 7.54 4.24 4.36
C GLY A 269 6.28 4.13 5.25
N SER A 270 6.19 4.75 6.43
CA SER A 270 7.19 5.63 7.05
C SER A 270 8.45 4.88 7.55
N ALA A 271 8.41 3.57 7.84
CA ALA A 271 9.61 2.80 8.11
C ALA A 271 10.47 2.77 6.83
N SER A 272 11.65 3.39 6.89
CA SER A 272 12.51 3.63 5.73
C SER A 272 13.98 3.68 6.12
N PHE A 273 14.44 2.61 6.79
CA PHE A 273 15.82 2.50 7.28
C PHE A 273 16.81 2.10 6.19
N PHE A 274 16.34 1.37 5.16
CA PHE A 274 17.14 0.87 4.05
C PHE A 274 16.57 1.34 2.71
N ASP A 275 17.19 0.91 1.62
CA ASP A 275 16.90 1.38 0.27
C ASP A 275 15.61 0.77 -0.34
N PHE A 276 14.93 1.60 -1.13
CA PHE A 276 13.85 1.19 -2.02
C PHE A 276 14.28 1.43 -3.46
N LYS A 277 14.24 0.40 -4.33
CA LYS A 277 14.71 0.53 -5.71
C LYS A 277 13.91 -0.29 -6.71
N HIS A 278 13.81 0.24 -7.93
CA HIS A 278 13.26 -0.44 -9.10
C HIS A 278 11.78 -0.79 -8.94
N PHE A 279 10.93 0.23 -8.74
CA PHE A 279 9.48 0.02 -8.66
C PHE A 279 8.80 0.51 -9.93
N LEU A 280 7.76 -0.21 -10.33
CA LEU A 280 6.83 0.18 -11.39
C LEU A 280 5.40 0.14 -10.86
N PHE A 281 4.74 1.28 -10.92
CA PHE A 281 3.30 1.42 -10.71
C PHE A 281 2.65 1.81 -12.04
N HIS A 282 1.80 0.95 -12.60
CA HIS A 282 1.28 1.15 -13.94
C HIS A 282 -0.21 0.84 -14.03
N ASN A 283 -0.98 1.67 -14.75
CA ASN A 283 -2.39 1.48 -14.98
C ASN A 283 -3.18 1.28 -13.68
N ILE A 284 -3.18 2.30 -12.82
CA ILE A 284 -3.85 2.28 -11.51
C ILE A 284 -4.91 3.36 -11.47
N THR A 285 -6.06 3.02 -10.91
CA THR A 285 -7.13 3.97 -10.62
C THR A 285 -7.24 4.15 -9.11
N ILE A 286 -7.02 5.38 -8.65
CA ILE A 286 -7.14 5.79 -7.25
C ILE A 286 -8.40 6.65 -7.14
N VAL A 287 -9.33 6.25 -6.28
CA VAL A 287 -10.64 6.88 -6.14
C VAL A 287 -10.84 7.40 -4.73
N ASP A 288 -11.10 8.71 -4.62
CA ASP A 288 -11.47 9.37 -3.36
C ASP A 288 -10.57 8.98 -2.16
N SER A 289 -9.27 8.92 -2.38
CA SER A 289 -8.31 8.64 -1.32
C SER A 289 -7.88 9.93 -0.62
N HIS A 290 -7.44 9.84 0.65
CA HIS A 290 -6.98 11.01 1.39
C HIS A 290 -5.64 11.52 0.89
N ARG A 291 -4.80 10.63 0.34
CA ARG A 291 -3.56 10.93 -0.39
C ARG A 291 -3.41 9.94 -1.54
N GLY A 292 -2.90 10.42 -2.67
CA GLY A 292 -2.63 9.56 -3.83
C GLY A 292 -1.32 8.79 -3.70
N LEU A 293 -0.24 9.36 -4.27
CA LEU A 293 1.10 8.76 -4.27
C LEU A 293 1.94 9.41 -3.16
N GLY A 294 2.37 8.64 -2.18
CA GLY A 294 3.04 9.13 -0.98
C GLY A 294 4.45 8.56 -0.79
N PHE A 295 5.42 9.44 -0.52
CA PHE A 295 6.76 9.09 -0.08
C PHE A 295 6.98 9.74 1.29
N GLN A 296 7.13 8.93 2.32
CA GLN A 296 7.46 9.38 3.67
C GLN A 296 8.77 8.74 4.13
N ILE A 297 9.89 9.23 3.59
CA ILE A 297 11.22 8.67 3.84
C ILE A 297 11.84 9.36 5.04
N ARG A 298 11.91 8.67 6.16
CA ARG A 298 12.08 9.27 7.47
C ARG A 298 13.20 8.71 8.32
N ASP A 299 13.77 7.56 7.93
CA ASP A 299 14.71 6.81 8.76
C ASP A 299 16.08 6.65 8.09
N GLY A 300 16.38 7.44 7.06
CA GLY A 300 17.70 7.53 6.43
C GLY A 300 17.93 6.61 5.24
N GLY A 301 16.95 5.82 4.82
CA GLY A 301 17.00 5.02 3.60
C GLY A 301 16.91 5.88 2.34
N ASN A 302 17.30 5.33 1.20
CA ASN A 302 17.26 6.01 -0.08
C ASN A 302 16.22 5.38 -1.00
N VAL A 303 15.57 6.21 -1.79
CA VAL A 303 14.60 5.78 -2.80
C VAL A 303 15.13 6.12 -4.17
N SER A 304 15.14 5.14 -5.10
CA SER A 304 15.54 5.44 -6.47
C SER A 304 14.85 4.57 -7.51
N ASP A 305 14.83 5.11 -8.73
CA ASP A 305 14.43 4.37 -9.93
C ASP A 305 13.00 3.84 -9.87
N ILE A 306 12.05 4.77 -9.63
CA ILE A 306 10.63 4.48 -9.53
C ILE A 306 9.86 5.15 -10.67
N VAL A 307 8.96 4.41 -11.28
CA VAL A 307 8.09 4.89 -12.34
C VAL A 307 6.62 4.74 -11.95
N PHE A 308 5.90 5.85 -12.01
CA PHE A 308 4.45 5.91 -11.96
C PHE A 308 3.92 6.26 -13.34
N SER A 309 3.11 5.38 -13.94
CA SER A 309 2.65 5.57 -15.32
C SER A 309 1.19 5.18 -15.53
N ASN A 310 0.47 5.98 -16.32
CA ASN A 310 -0.94 5.76 -16.64
C ASN A 310 -1.80 5.63 -15.37
N ILE A 311 -1.78 6.65 -14.49
CA ILE A 311 -2.51 6.62 -13.23
C ILE A 311 -3.58 7.72 -13.23
N ASN A 312 -4.81 7.32 -12.90
CA ASN A 312 -5.89 8.24 -12.61
C ASN A 312 -6.05 8.37 -11.10
N ILE A 313 -6.05 9.61 -10.60
CA ILE A 313 -6.07 9.90 -9.18
C ILE A 313 -7.28 10.80 -8.87
N SER A 314 -8.06 10.42 -7.87
CA SER A 314 -8.99 11.31 -7.20
C SER A 314 -8.66 11.35 -5.72
N THR A 315 -8.37 12.53 -5.18
CA THR A 315 -8.12 12.73 -3.75
C THR A 315 -9.06 13.75 -3.16
N ARG A 316 -9.45 13.50 -1.90
CA ARG A 316 -10.28 14.41 -1.12
C ARG A 316 -9.88 14.41 0.35
N TYR A 317 -10.15 15.51 1.03
CA TYR A 317 -10.00 15.59 2.47
C TYR A 317 -11.14 14.86 3.19
N TYR A 318 -10.84 14.14 4.25
CA TYR A 318 -11.86 13.47 5.07
C TYR A 318 -12.00 14.11 6.45
N ASP A 319 -10.97 14.05 7.28
CA ASP A 319 -10.99 14.62 8.63
C ASP A 319 -9.57 14.68 9.24
N PRO A 320 -9.37 15.47 10.32
CA PRO A 320 -8.05 15.72 10.89
C PRO A 320 -7.46 14.53 11.66
N SER A 321 -8.21 13.48 11.93
CA SER A 321 -7.69 12.28 12.62
C SER A 321 -6.88 11.36 11.70
N TRP A 322 -7.02 11.54 10.38
CA TRP A 322 -6.24 10.84 9.36
C TRP A 322 -5.11 11.71 8.84
N TRP A 323 -3.99 11.08 8.47
CA TRP A 323 -2.86 11.80 7.92
C TRP A 323 -3.06 12.09 6.43
N GLY A 324 -2.67 13.29 6.03
CA GLY A 324 -2.86 13.76 4.67
C GLY A 324 -3.78 14.98 4.61
N ARG A 325 -3.80 15.63 3.46
CA ARG A 325 -4.59 16.82 3.15
C ARG A 325 -5.09 16.81 1.71
N ALA A 326 -5.40 15.64 1.20
CA ALA A 326 -5.86 15.44 -0.17
C ALA A 326 -4.80 15.70 -1.25
N GLU A 327 -3.52 15.53 -0.95
CA GLU A 327 -2.46 15.69 -1.94
C GLU A 327 -2.49 14.53 -2.97
N PRO A 328 -2.46 14.81 -4.28
CA PRO A 328 -2.41 13.75 -5.29
C PRO A 328 -1.04 13.08 -5.35
N ILE A 329 0.02 13.86 -5.13
CA ILE A 329 1.42 13.41 -5.05
C ILE A 329 2.08 14.13 -3.88
N TYR A 330 2.66 13.37 -2.98
CA TYR A 330 3.31 13.84 -1.77
C TYR A 330 4.67 13.16 -1.60
N VAL A 331 5.73 13.95 -1.61
CA VAL A 331 7.10 13.43 -1.54
C VAL A 331 7.88 14.18 -0.47
N THR A 332 8.37 13.47 0.55
CA THR A 332 9.19 14.09 1.59
C THR A 332 10.31 13.17 2.10
N THR A 333 11.44 13.81 2.44
CA THR A 333 12.57 13.20 3.16
C THR A 333 12.70 13.75 4.59
N CYS A 334 11.61 14.24 5.16
CA CYS A 334 11.59 14.79 6.51
C CYS A 334 11.93 13.72 7.56
N PRO A 335 13.04 13.84 8.31
CA PRO A 335 13.46 12.81 9.26
C PRO A 335 12.50 12.66 10.44
N ARG A 336 12.46 11.48 11.06
CA ARG A 336 11.57 11.17 12.18
C ARG A 336 11.81 12.07 13.39
N ASN A 337 13.04 12.44 13.62
CA ASN A 337 13.45 13.39 14.66
C ASN A 337 14.80 14.03 14.30
N SER A 338 15.29 14.93 15.11
CA SER A 338 16.52 15.72 14.87
C SER A 338 17.81 14.87 14.84
N THR A 339 17.78 13.66 15.38
CA THR A 339 18.94 12.74 15.43
C THR A 339 18.90 11.70 14.33
N THR A 340 17.77 11.55 13.65
CA THR A 340 17.62 10.59 12.55
C THR A 340 18.37 11.10 11.32
N LYS A 341 19.10 10.22 10.65
CA LYS A 341 19.73 10.50 9.35
C LYS A 341 18.65 10.84 8.32
N GLU A 342 18.90 11.84 7.50
CA GLU A 342 18.04 12.17 6.36
C GLU A 342 18.27 11.18 5.22
N GLY A 343 17.20 10.61 4.66
CA GLY A 343 17.25 9.79 3.46
C GLY A 343 17.29 10.64 2.19
N SER A 344 17.31 10.01 1.03
CA SER A 344 17.28 10.70 -0.27
C SER A 344 16.28 10.06 -1.22
N ILE A 345 15.75 10.84 -2.17
CA ILE A 345 14.85 10.36 -3.21
C ILE A 345 15.39 10.82 -4.55
N SER A 346 15.53 9.89 -5.51
CA SER A 346 16.10 10.22 -6.82
C SER A 346 15.52 9.40 -7.97
N ASN A 347 15.58 9.94 -9.18
CA ASN A 347 15.17 9.26 -10.41
C ASN A 347 13.72 8.78 -10.37
N ILE A 348 12.79 9.67 -10.02
CA ILE A 348 11.36 9.35 -9.96
C ILE A 348 10.66 9.92 -11.20
N VAL A 349 9.88 9.11 -11.88
CA VAL A 349 9.15 9.51 -13.08
C VAL A 349 7.64 9.38 -12.84
N PHE A 350 6.93 10.47 -13.03
CA PHE A 350 5.47 10.53 -13.10
C PHE A 350 5.08 10.80 -14.55
N ILE A 351 4.48 9.82 -15.23
CA ILE A 351 4.16 9.93 -16.65
C ILE A 351 2.71 9.50 -16.94
N ASN A 352 2.00 10.31 -17.73
CA ASN A 352 0.60 10.10 -18.07
C ASN A 352 -0.27 10.01 -16.81
N ILE A 353 -0.18 11.01 -15.92
CA ILE A 353 -0.97 11.10 -14.70
C ILE A 353 -2.12 12.08 -14.92
N THR A 354 -3.32 11.70 -14.51
CA THR A 354 -4.45 12.62 -14.39
C THR A 354 -4.92 12.63 -12.94
N ALA A 355 -4.92 13.79 -12.31
CA ALA A 355 -5.34 13.93 -10.93
C ALA A 355 -6.49 14.96 -10.79
N ASN A 356 -7.52 14.58 -10.04
CA ASN A 356 -8.55 15.47 -9.53
C ASN A 356 -8.38 15.57 -8.01
N SER A 357 -8.13 16.76 -7.48
CA SER A 357 -7.59 16.90 -6.13
C SER A 357 -8.08 18.16 -5.42
N GLU A 358 -8.24 18.07 -4.10
CA GLU A 358 -8.54 19.26 -3.26
C GLU A 358 -7.28 20.00 -2.82
N ASN A 359 -6.10 19.40 -2.93
CA ASN A 359 -4.83 20.03 -2.56
C ASN A 359 -3.78 19.82 -3.66
N GLY A 360 -2.69 20.59 -3.60
CA GLY A 360 -1.62 20.58 -4.57
C GLY A 360 -0.64 19.42 -4.41
N VAL A 361 0.22 19.27 -5.40
CA VAL A 361 1.39 18.40 -5.34
C VAL A 361 2.39 18.98 -4.33
N PHE A 362 2.90 18.14 -3.43
CA PHE A 362 3.84 18.54 -2.40
C PHE A 362 5.17 17.79 -2.54
N LEU A 363 6.24 18.54 -2.84
CA LEU A 363 7.60 18.03 -3.02
C LEU A 363 8.52 18.74 -2.04
N SER A 364 8.84 18.09 -0.93
CA SER A 364 9.66 18.67 0.13
C SER A 364 10.80 17.73 0.51
N GLY A 365 11.95 17.96 -0.07
CA GLY A 365 13.19 17.39 0.42
C GLY A 365 13.61 18.01 1.75
N SER A 366 14.73 17.58 2.27
CA SER A 366 15.41 18.18 3.42
C SER A 366 16.80 18.66 3.04
N LYS A 367 17.43 19.45 3.90
CA LYS A 367 18.71 20.07 3.60
C LYS A 367 19.81 19.09 3.19
N ARG A 368 19.82 17.90 3.75
CA ARG A 368 20.76 16.81 3.42
C ARG A 368 20.11 15.70 2.59
N GLY A 369 18.78 15.58 2.67
CA GLY A 369 17.96 14.63 1.94
C GLY A 369 17.27 15.28 0.74
N LEU A 370 18.06 15.76 -0.25
CA LEU A 370 17.51 16.39 -1.44
C LEU A 370 16.68 15.40 -2.27
N LEU A 371 15.63 15.91 -2.88
CA LEU A 371 14.96 15.24 -3.99
C LEU A 371 15.77 15.49 -5.26
N ARG A 372 16.04 14.47 -6.07
CA ARG A 372 16.85 14.59 -7.28
C ARG A 372 16.20 13.95 -8.50
N ASN A 373 16.36 14.60 -9.64
CA ASN A 373 15.94 14.06 -10.94
C ASN A 373 14.48 13.59 -10.95
N LEU A 374 13.56 14.47 -10.53
CA LEU A 374 12.13 14.22 -10.61
C LEU A 374 11.62 14.61 -12.00
N ARG A 375 10.77 13.79 -12.59
CA ARG A 375 10.23 14.06 -13.93
C ARG A 375 8.71 13.94 -13.92
N PHE A 376 8.04 14.99 -14.35
CA PHE A 376 6.61 15.07 -14.59
C PHE A 376 6.37 15.21 -16.09
N ILE A 377 5.81 14.17 -16.72
CA ILE A 377 5.64 14.10 -18.18
C ILE A 377 4.19 13.77 -18.52
N ASN A 378 3.52 14.62 -19.29
CA ASN A 378 2.12 14.45 -19.66
C ASN A 378 1.23 14.34 -18.40
N VAL A 379 1.24 15.35 -17.54
CA VAL A 379 0.50 15.34 -16.27
C VAL A 379 -0.61 16.39 -16.31
N ASN A 380 -1.84 15.98 -15.98
CA ASN A 380 -3.00 16.86 -15.85
C ASN A 380 -3.43 16.91 -14.38
N LEU A 381 -3.38 18.10 -13.79
CA LEU A 381 -3.76 18.36 -12.42
C LEU A 381 -5.01 19.25 -12.41
N ASN A 382 -6.13 18.72 -11.97
CA ASN A 382 -7.40 19.43 -11.87
C ASN A 382 -7.71 19.67 -10.39
N TYR A 383 -7.79 20.90 -9.97
CA TYR A 383 -8.01 21.27 -8.59
C TYR A 383 -9.44 21.73 -8.35
N LYS A 384 -10.08 21.14 -7.36
CA LYS A 384 -11.43 21.48 -6.95
C LYS A 384 -11.63 21.16 -5.48
N ARG A 385 -12.09 22.14 -4.71
CA ARG A 385 -12.58 21.90 -3.35
C ARG A 385 -13.91 21.18 -3.40
N VAL A 386 -14.03 20.06 -2.70
CA VAL A 386 -15.28 19.29 -2.56
C VAL A 386 -15.72 19.19 -1.11
N THR A 387 -14.85 19.58 -0.17
CA THR A 387 -15.11 19.65 1.26
C THR A 387 -14.96 21.08 1.79
N ASN A 388 -15.29 21.30 3.06
CA ASN A 388 -15.13 22.60 3.72
C ASN A 388 -13.72 22.82 4.28
N ASP A 389 -12.73 22.00 3.94
CA ASP A 389 -11.35 22.27 4.32
C ASP A 389 -10.80 23.44 3.51
N SER A 390 -10.32 24.45 4.24
CA SER A 390 -9.78 25.66 3.63
C SER A 390 -8.48 25.44 2.85
N GLY A 391 -7.83 24.28 2.98
CA GLY A 391 -6.50 24.02 2.42
C GLY A 391 -5.38 24.82 3.12
N GLY A 392 -4.24 24.99 2.43
CA GLY A 392 -3.10 25.75 2.97
C GLY A 392 -2.38 25.07 4.11
N LEU A 393 -2.64 23.78 4.37
CA LEU A 393 -1.92 22.95 5.32
C LEU A 393 -1.31 21.76 4.62
N PHE A 394 -0.08 21.42 4.97
CA PHE A 394 0.54 20.14 4.64
C PHE A 394 0.80 19.34 5.90
N ASP A 395 0.59 18.04 5.82
CA ASP A 395 0.69 17.14 6.94
C ASP A 395 1.98 16.32 6.87
N TYR A 396 2.95 16.65 7.72
CA TYR A 396 4.21 15.92 7.83
C TYR A 396 4.12 14.68 8.75
N ARG A 397 2.95 14.44 9.34
CA ARG A 397 2.76 13.26 10.19
C ARG A 397 2.82 11.93 9.42
N PRO A 398 3.36 10.88 10.01
CA PRO A 398 4.18 10.87 11.21
C PRO A 398 5.53 11.51 10.92
N GLY A 399 5.91 12.60 11.60
CA GLY A 399 7.03 13.32 11.13
C GLY A 399 7.73 14.31 12.02
N CYS A 400 8.76 14.93 11.45
CA CYS A 400 9.56 15.99 12.06
C CYS A 400 8.74 17.23 12.40
N GLN A 401 7.61 17.39 11.77
CA GLN A 401 6.62 18.42 12.03
C GLN A 401 5.24 17.78 11.94
N GLU A 402 4.25 18.39 12.56
CA GLU A 402 2.87 17.91 12.49
C GLU A 402 2.16 18.53 11.27
N LEU A 403 1.36 19.57 11.52
CA LEU A 403 0.71 20.34 10.46
C LEU A 403 1.48 21.62 10.21
N VAL A 404 1.86 21.86 8.98
CA VAL A 404 2.60 23.06 8.58
C VAL A 404 1.73 23.92 7.71
N LYS A 405 1.55 25.17 8.14
CA LYS A 405 0.82 26.16 7.36
C LYS A 405 1.68 26.58 6.16
N GLN A 406 1.14 26.43 4.98
CA GLN A 406 1.74 26.83 3.72
C GLN A 406 0.73 27.63 2.89
N ARG A 407 1.21 28.28 1.85
CA ARG A 407 0.32 28.80 0.82
C ARG A 407 -0.25 27.65 0.01
N THR A 408 -1.49 27.72 -0.36
CA THR A 408 -2.08 26.78 -1.29
C THR A 408 -1.54 27.01 -2.69
N ALA A 409 -0.80 26.04 -3.22
CA ALA A 409 -0.23 26.07 -4.55
C ALA A 409 -0.56 24.79 -5.32
N GLY A 410 -0.62 24.88 -6.63
CA GLY A 410 -0.80 23.70 -7.48
C GLY A 410 0.36 22.71 -7.33
N MET A 411 1.59 23.21 -7.22
CA MET A 411 2.75 22.41 -6.88
C MET A 411 3.70 23.22 -6.00
N MET A 412 4.02 22.68 -4.83
CA MET A 412 5.02 23.26 -3.93
C MET A 412 6.32 22.48 -4.00
N MET A 413 7.46 23.16 -4.04
CA MET A 413 8.81 22.59 -4.20
C MET A 413 9.81 23.21 -3.23
N GLU A 414 10.53 22.36 -2.48
CA GLU A 414 11.67 22.79 -1.66
C GLU A 414 12.73 21.68 -1.53
N HIS A 415 13.99 22.07 -1.40
CA HIS A 415 15.15 21.19 -1.30
C HIS A 415 15.22 20.15 -2.43
N ILE A 416 15.27 20.64 -3.66
CA ILE A 416 15.25 19.82 -4.88
C ILE A 416 16.42 20.21 -5.79
N ASP A 417 17.04 19.21 -6.39
CA ASP A 417 18.07 19.38 -7.42
C ASP A 417 17.73 18.52 -8.65
N GLY A 418 17.19 19.17 -9.67
CA GLY A 418 16.73 18.54 -10.91
C GLY A 418 15.24 18.18 -10.91
N VAL A 419 14.45 19.02 -11.58
CA VAL A 419 13.04 18.74 -11.90
C VAL A 419 12.79 19.02 -13.37
N GLU A 420 12.25 18.06 -14.10
CA GLU A 420 11.71 18.25 -15.44
C GLU A 420 10.18 18.26 -15.38
N VAL A 421 9.57 19.37 -15.79
CA VAL A 421 8.11 19.53 -15.91
C VAL A 421 7.80 19.69 -17.39
N LYS A 422 7.27 18.63 -18.03
CA LYS A 422 7.06 18.58 -19.47
C LYS A 422 5.63 18.18 -19.82
N ASN A 423 4.97 19.04 -20.61
CA ASN A 423 3.56 18.87 -20.98
C ASN A 423 2.68 18.66 -19.73
N VAL A 424 2.72 19.65 -18.84
CA VAL A 424 1.95 19.65 -17.59
C VAL A 424 0.89 20.74 -17.62
N ASN A 425 -0.35 20.34 -17.36
CA ASN A 425 -1.50 21.25 -17.32
C ASN A 425 -2.07 21.31 -15.92
N MET A 426 -2.24 22.50 -15.38
CA MET A 426 -2.93 22.76 -14.11
C MET A 426 -4.19 23.54 -14.35
N ARG A 427 -5.33 23.03 -13.87
CA ARG A 427 -6.64 23.66 -14.03
C ARG A 427 -7.35 23.78 -12.70
N TRP A 428 -8.07 24.89 -12.53
CA TRP A 428 -8.96 25.10 -11.38
C TRP A 428 -10.40 25.13 -11.84
N SER A 429 -11.29 24.51 -11.08
CA SER A 429 -12.72 24.50 -11.42
C SER A 429 -13.29 25.92 -11.31
N ASN A 430 -13.81 26.45 -12.41
CA ASN A 430 -14.36 27.80 -12.50
C ASN A 430 -15.74 27.98 -11.85
N ASN A 431 -16.31 26.94 -11.25
CA ASN A 431 -17.68 26.96 -10.75
C ASN A 431 -17.86 27.65 -9.40
N ASP A 432 -16.76 28.04 -8.73
CA ASP A 432 -16.76 28.78 -7.47
C ASP A 432 -15.69 29.88 -7.52
N GLU A 433 -16.11 31.14 -7.66
CA GLU A 433 -15.19 32.27 -7.54
C GLU A 433 -14.42 32.28 -6.20
N ASP A 434 -15.01 31.71 -5.16
CA ASP A 434 -14.38 31.58 -3.84
C ASP A 434 -13.28 30.51 -3.81
N ASN A 435 -13.42 29.42 -4.54
CA ASN A 435 -12.40 28.37 -4.65
C ASN A 435 -11.09 28.83 -5.29
N VAL A 436 -11.18 29.71 -6.30
CA VAL A 436 -9.99 30.25 -6.99
C VAL A 436 -9.20 31.22 -6.10
N LYS A 437 -9.88 31.94 -5.22
CA LYS A 437 -9.25 32.92 -4.32
C LYS A 437 -8.36 32.27 -3.24
N GLU A 438 -8.59 31.02 -2.90
CA GLU A 438 -7.80 30.29 -1.91
C GLU A 438 -6.47 29.77 -2.47
N TRP A 439 -6.34 29.64 -3.79
CA TRP A 439 -5.14 29.20 -4.46
C TRP A 439 -4.26 30.40 -4.83
N ASN A 440 -3.09 30.47 -4.23
CA ASN A 440 -2.22 31.66 -4.42
C ASN A 440 -1.42 31.62 -5.71
N ASN A 441 -0.88 30.43 -6.05
CA ASN A 441 0.01 30.28 -7.20
C ASN A 441 -0.12 28.90 -7.83
N PRO A 442 0.11 28.74 -9.13
CA PRO A 442 0.29 27.42 -9.73
C PRO A 442 1.54 26.72 -9.19
N LEU A 443 2.60 27.48 -8.95
CA LEU A 443 3.89 26.98 -8.48
C LEU A 443 4.37 27.82 -7.30
N GLU A 444 4.80 27.17 -6.24
CA GLU A 444 5.47 27.77 -5.09
C GLU A 444 6.85 27.16 -4.93
N PHE A 445 7.87 27.99 -4.93
CA PHE A 445 9.26 27.56 -4.73
C PHE A 445 9.82 28.23 -3.49
N ARG A 446 10.75 27.56 -2.83
CA ARG A 446 11.75 28.22 -1.97
C ARG A 446 13.01 28.41 -2.79
N PRO A 447 13.24 29.59 -3.42
CA PRO A 447 14.22 29.77 -4.50
C PRO A 447 15.65 29.35 -4.15
N SER A 448 16.07 29.56 -2.91
CA SER A 448 17.40 29.16 -2.42
C SER A 448 17.58 27.67 -2.20
N THR A 449 16.54 26.86 -2.38
CA THR A 449 16.57 25.41 -2.11
C THR A 449 16.22 24.56 -3.32
N VAL A 450 15.87 25.19 -4.44
CA VAL A 450 15.45 24.49 -5.66
C VAL A 450 16.36 24.87 -6.80
N ASN A 451 17.04 23.88 -7.39
CA ASN A 451 18.01 24.06 -8.47
C ASN A 451 17.65 23.19 -9.68
N ASN A 452 18.16 23.56 -10.85
CA ASN A 452 18.05 22.76 -12.08
C ASN A 452 16.61 22.37 -12.47
N ILE A 453 15.70 23.38 -12.52
CA ILE A 453 14.33 23.18 -12.99
C ILE A 453 14.24 23.46 -14.48
N THR A 454 13.54 22.57 -15.20
CA THR A 454 13.21 22.75 -16.61
C THR A 454 11.70 22.65 -16.81
N PHE A 455 11.13 23.67 -17.46
CA PHE A 455 9.73 23.68 -17.89
C PHE A 455 9.67 23.60 -19.41
N ILE A 456 8.86 22.66 -19.93
CA ILE A 456 8.59 22.48 -21.36
C ILE A 456 7.08 22.27 -21.50
N ASP A 457 6.40 23.16 -22.22
CA ASP A 457 4.93 23.10 -22.41
C ASP A 457 4.18 23.00 -21.08
N PHE A 458 4.45 23.93 -20.17
CA PHE A 458 3.73 24.07 -18.90
C PHE A 458 2.59 25.07 -19.05
N HIS A 459 1.38 24.69 -18.71
CA HIS A 459 0.19 25.51 -18.77
C HIS A 459 -0.55 25.54 -17.43
N SER A 460 -1.08 26.71 -17.10
CA SER A 460 -1.90 26.91 -15.90
C SER A 460 -3.00 27.92 -16.21
N ASP A 461 -4.20 27.65 -15.73
CA ASP A 461 -5.30 28.63 -15.85
C ASP A 461 -5.00 29.96 -15.12
N LEU A 462 -4.10 29.93 -14.11
CA LEU A 462 -3.67 31.12 -13.41
C LEU A 462 -2.51 31.84 -14.12
N TYR A 463 -1.58 31.09 -14.75
CA TYR A 463 -0.44 31.65 -15.50
C TYR A 463 -0.01 30.71 -16.63
N THR A 464 0.44 31.30 -17.73
CA THR A 464 1.11 30.58 -18.81
C THR A 464 2.60 30.97 -18.78
N ILE A 465 3.47 29.98 -18.55
CA ILE A 465 4.92 30.16 -18.76
C ILE A 465 5.19 29.68 -20.18
N SER A 466 5.24 30.60 -21.12
CA SER A 466 5.78 30.34 -22.46
C SER A 466 7.28 30.58 -22.43
N LYS A 467 8.06 29.68 -22.98
CA LYS A 467 9.41 29.95 -23.42
C LYS A 467 9.39 30.48 -24.83
#